data_e5042c3bd0fec4af91a7556283a7aaeb
#
_entry.id   e5042c3bd0fec4af91a7556283a7aaeb
#
_cell.length_a   1.000
_cell.length_b   1.000
_cell.length_c   1.000
_cell.angle_alpha   90.00
_cell.angle_beta   90.00
_cell.angle_gamma   90.00
#
_symmetry.space_group_name_H-M   'P 1'
#
loop_
_entity.id
_entity.type
_entity.pdbx_description
1 polymer ?
#
loop_
_entity_poly.entity_id
_entity_poly.type
_entity_poly.pdbx_seq_one_letter_code
_entity_poly.pdbx_strand_id
1 'polypeptide(L)'
;IAFGMLLANFPLTGLLNAPVDGSSPGMLWVFYQGVQHAIYPSIIFLGIGAMTDFGPLIARPSSLLLGAAAQLGIFSAFLLALALGFPSAVAAAIAIIGGADGPTSILVASRLAADYLPAIAIAAYSYMALIPLIQPPIMRLLTTRKEREIKMEQLRPVSKTEKIIFPIAVATVVILLIPDTAPLIGMLMLGNLLRECGLTDRLSDTA
;
A
#
# COMPACT_ATOMS: atom_id res chain seq x y z
N ILE A 1 -1.60 -15.80 -7.44
CA ILE A 1 -1.19 -16.42 -6.15
C ILE A 1 -1.09 -17.93 -6.32
N ALA A 2 -2.17 -18.66 -6.65
CA ALA A 2 -2.17 -20.12 -6.74
C ALA A 2 -1.10 -20.69 -7.70
N PHE A 3 -0.91 -20.08 -8.86
CA PHE A 3 0.14 -20.47 -9.81
C PHE A 3 1.54 -20.29 -9.23
N GLY A 4 1.80 -19.18 -8.55
CA GLY A 4 3.09 -18.95 -7.87
C GLY A 4 3.34 -19.96 -6.75
N MET A 5 2.31 -20.30 -5.96
CA MET A 5 2.39 -21.34 -4.93
C MET A 5 2.69 -22.71 -5.54
N LEU A 6 2.06 -23.05 -6.67
CA LEU A 6 2.33 -24.28 -7.39
C LEU A 6 3.79 -24.36 -7.87
N LEU A 7 4.29 -23.29 -8.51
CA LEU A 7 5.69 -23.21 -8.94
C LEU A 7 6.68 -23.31 -7.78
N ALA A 8 6.39 -22.63 -6.66
CA ALA A 8 7.24 -22.63 -5.48
C ALA A 8 7.36 -24.00 -4.83
N ASN A 9 6.29 -24.80 -4.90
CA ASN A 9 6.24 -26.15 -4.29
C ASN A 9 6.49 -27.28 -5.30
N PHE A 10 6.82 -26.97 -6.55
CA PHE A 10 7.08 -27.99 -7.55
C PHE A 10 8.39 -28.73 -7.22
N PRO A 11 8.36 -30.05 -7.08
CA PRO A 11 9.53 -30.80 -6.62
C PRO A 11 10.68 -30.72 -7.63
N LEU A 12 11.91 -30.76 -7.13
CA LEU A 12 13.17 -30.84 -7.90
C LEU A 12 13.52 -29.62 -8.77
N THR A 13 12.73 -28.54 -8.74
CA THR A 13 12.99 -27.36 -9.59
C THR A 13 14.07 -26.42 -9.05
N GLY A 14 14.33 -26.45 -7.74
CA GLY A 14 15.29 -25.55 -7.07
C GLY A 14 14.90 -24.06 -7.17
N LEU A 15 13.68 -23.71 -7.58
CA LEU A 15 13.26 -22.33 -7.82
C LEU A 15 13.32 -21.43 -6.56
N LEU A 16 13.18 -22.02 -5.36
CA LEU A 16 13.26 -21.32 -4.08
C LEU A 16 14.62 -21.47 -3.40
N ASN A 17 15.58 -22.17 -4.01
CA ASN A 17 16.85 -22.40 -3.34
C ASN A 17 17.65 -21.13 -3.16
N ALA A 18 18.06 -20.86 -1.93
CA ALA A 18 19.08 -19.85 -1.62
C ALA A 18 20.43 -20.24 -2.27
N PRO A 19 21.28 -19.28 -2.63
CA PRO A 19 22.62 -19.59 -3.12
C PRO A 19 23.42 -20.31 -2.03
N VAL A 20 23.99 -21.45 -2.37
CA VAL A 20 24.88 -22.23 -1.51
C VAL A 20 26.19 -22.45 -2.28
N ASP A 21 27.31 -22.08 -1.67
CA ASP A 21 28.69 -22.35 -2.15
C ASP A 21 28.92 -22.26 -3.68
N GLY A 22 28.60 -21.10 -4.26
CA GLY A 22 28.84 -20.82 -5.69
C GLY A 22 27.75 -21.33 -6.63
N SER A 23 26.67 -21.92 -6.13
CA SER A 23 25.50 -22.24 -6.95
C SER A 23 24.67 -20.99 -7.26
N SER A 24 24.05 -20.93 -8.44
CA SER A 24 23.11 -19.85 -8.79
C SER A 24 21.84 -19.96 -7.93
N PRO A 25 21.32 -18.83 -7.41
CA PRO A 25 20.07 -18.83 -6.66
C PRO A 25 18.88 -19.21 -7.54
N GLY A 26 17.87 -19.83 -6.95
CA GLY A 26 16.61 -20.09 -7.62
C GLY A 26 15.90 -18.77 -8.03
N MET A 27 15.25 -18.78 -9.19
CA MET A 27 14.59 -17.58 -9.73
C MET A 27 13.56 -16.98 -8.76
N LEU A 28 12.73 -17.81 -8.14
CA LEU A 28 11.72 -17.33 -7.18
C LEU A 28 12.36 -16.81 -5.88
N TRP A 29 13.52 -17.37 -5.50
CA TRP A 29 14.28 -16.82 -4.37
C TRP A 29 14.76 -15.40 -4.66
N VAL A 30 15.27 -15.13 -5.87
CA VAL A 30 15.69 -13.77 -6.28
C VAL A 30 14.51 -12.80 -6.25
N PHE A 31 13.36 -13.19 -6.78
CA PHE A 31 12.16 -12.35 -6.70
C PHE A 31 11.71 -12.12 -5.25
N TYR A 32 11.80 -13.12 -4.40
CA TYR A 32 11.46 -12.98 -2.99
C TYR A 32 12.34 -11.96 -2.26
N GLN A 33 13.61 -11.81 -2.65
CA GLN A 33 14.49 -10.76 -2.11
C GLN A 33 13.91 -9.35 -2.37
N GLY A 34 13.30 -9.12 -3.51
CA GLY A 34 12.62 -7.85 -3.81
C GLY A 34 11.42 -7.57 -2.88
N VAL A 35 10.74 -8.61 -2.40
CA VAL A 35 9.71 -8.49 -1.37
C VAL A 35 10.32 -8.18 -0.01
N GLN A 36 11.32 -8.96 0.42
CA GLN A 36 11.98 -8.80 1.73
C GLN A 36 12.65 -7.43 1.90
N HIS A 37 13.26 -6.89 0.85
CA HIS A 37 13.95 -5.60 0.88
C HIS A 37 13.03 -4.41 0.53
N ALA A 38 11.71 -4.63 0.48
CA ALA A 38 10.70 -3.61 0.19
C ALA A 38 10.84 -2.92 -1.19
N ILE A 39 11.55 -3.56 -2.14
CA ILE A 39 11.74 -3.00 -3.49
C ILE A 39 10.39 -2.95 -4.22
N TYR A 40 9.65 -4.06 -4.28
CA TYR A 40 8.36 -4.09 -4.97
C TYR A 40 7.29 -3.20 -4.33
N PRO A 41 7.11 -3.20 -2.99
CA PRO A 41 6.21 -2.24 -2.37
C PRO A 41 6.51 -0.79 -2.75
N SER A 42 7.79 -0.40 -2.78
CA SER A 42 8.19 0.96 -3.15
C SER A 42 7.86 1.29 -4.61
N ILE A 43 8.12 0.36 -5.55
CA ILE A 43 7.79 0.54 -6.97
C ILE A 43 6.27 0.64 -7.17
N ILE A 44 5.49 -0.19 -6.46
CA ILE A 44 4.02 -0.10 -6.50
C ILE A 44 3.55 1.28 -6.04
N PHE A 45 4.15 1.84 -4.99
CA PHE A 45 3.82 3.19 -4.53
C PHE A 45 4.18 4.28 -5.54
N LEU A 46 5.25 4.10 -6.33
CA LEU A 46 5.56 5.00 -7.46
C LEU A 46 4.39 5.03 -8.46
N GLY A 47 3.92 3.86 -8.88
CA GLY A 47 2.79 3.75 -9.81
C GLY A 47 1.49 4.32 -9.22
N ILE A 48 1.20 4.03 -7.94
CA ILE A 48 0.04 4.61 -7.24
C ILE A 48 0.14 6.13 -7.22
N GLY A 49 1.32 6.70 -6.94
CA GLY A 49 1.55 8.14 -6.96
C GLY A 49 1.29 8.77 -8.32
N ALA A 50 1.79 8.12 -9.39
CA ALA A 50 1.56 8.55 -10.77
C ALA A 50 0.07 8.51 -11.16
N MET A 51 -0.71 7.60 -10.60
CA MET A 51 -2.14 7.48 -10.86
C MET A 51 -3.01 8.39 -10.00
N THR A 52 -2.51 8.85 -8.84
CA THR A 52 -3.29 9.58 -7.84
C THR A 52 -3.40 11.07 -8.18
N ASP A 53 -4.62 11.62 -8.17
CA ASP A 53 -4.86 13.05 -8.19
C ASP A 53 -5.12 13.57 -6.77
N PHE A 54 -4.15 14.31 -6.23
CA PHE A 54 -4.27 14.95 -4.92
C PHE A 54 -5.00 16.31 -4.96
N GLY A 55 -5.47 16.75 -6.12
CA GLY A 55 -6.22 18.00 -6.27
C GLY A 55 -7.37 18.14 -5.27
N PRO A 56 -8.27 17.16 -5.12
CA PRO A 56 -9.34 17.21 -4.13
C PRO A 56 -8.87 17.35 -2.68
N LEU A 57 -7.76 16.69 -2.34
CA LEU A 57 -7.15 16.76 -1.00
C LEU A 57 -6.56 18.16 -0.73
N ILE A 58 -5.86 18.72 -1.72
CA ILE A 58 -5.29 20.08 -1.64
C ILE A 58 -6.39 21.11 -1.55
N ALA A 59 -7.47 20.94 -2.32
CA ALA A 59 -8.62 21.84 -2.31
C ALA A 59 -9.36 21.82 -0.96
N ARG A 60 -9.44 20.65 -0.31
CA ARG A 60 -10.12 20.48 0.99
C ARG A 60 -9.32 19.59 1.94
N PRO A 61 -8.33 20.17 2.67
CA PRO A 61 -7.47 19.42 3.58
C PRO A 61 -8.21 18.65 4.69
N SER A 62 -9.43 19.07 5.05
CA SER A 62 -10.26 18.36 6.04
C SER A 62 -10.60 16.93 5.61
N SER A 63 -10.47 16.58 4.33
CA SER A 63 -10.63 15.20 3.84
C SER A 63 -9.57 14.24 4.40
N LEU A 64 -8.45 14.74 4.94
CA LEU A 64 -7.48 13.93 5.70
C LEU A 64 -8.11 13.22 6.90
N LEU A 65 -9.20 13.77 7.46
CA LEU A 65 -9.95 13.12 8.55
C LEU A 65 -10.57 11.78 8.13
N LEU A 66 -10.84 11.58 6.84
CA LEU A 66 -11.29 10.28 6.32
C LEU A 66 -10.18 9.22 6.46
N GLY A 67 -8.92 9.61 6.22
CA GLY A 67 -7.77 8.75 6.49
C GLY A 67 -7.64 8.42 7.98
N ALA A 68 -7.86 9.40 8.86
CA ALA A 68 -7.88 9.14 10.31
C ALA A 68 -8.96 8.13 10.70
N ALA A 69 -10.15 8.17 10.07
CA ALA A 69 -11.19 7.18 10.30
C ALA A 69 -10.76 5.76 9.89
N ALA A 70 -9.99 5.62 8.81
CA ALA A 70 -9.44 4.32 8.39
C ALA A 70 -8.50 3.72 9.45
N GLN A 71 -7.79 4.55 10.23
CA GLN A 71 -6.92 4.08 11.30
C GLN A 71 -7.69 3.35 12.42
N LEU A 72 -8.98 3.63 12.61
CA LEU A 72 -9.82 2.88 13.56
C LEU A 72 -9.88 1.40 13.21
N GLY A 73 -9.89 1.06 11.93
CA GLY A 73 -9.82 -0.33 11.45
C GLY A 73 -8.52 -1.01 11.87
N ILE A 74 -7.38 -0.33 11.69
CA ILE A 74 -6.06 -0.84 12.08
C ILE A 74 -5.98 -1.07 13.59
N PHE A 75 -6.37 -0.08 14.39
CA PHE A 75 -6.35 -0.21 15.85
C PHE A 75 -7.30 -1.29 16.37
N SER A 76 -8.49 -1.40 15.79
CA SER A 76 -9.44 -2.46 16.16
C SER A 76 -8.89 -3.84 15.84
N ALA A 77 -8.29 -4.01 14.66
CA ALA A 77 -7.64 -5.27 14.26
C ALA A 77 -6.44 -5.60 15.16
N PHE A 78 -5.65 -4.58 15.56
CA PHE A 78 -4.54 -4.76 16.49
C PHE A 78 -5.01 -5.28 17.85
N LEU A 79 -6.01 -4.64 18.43
CA LEU A 79 -6.56 -5.04 19.72
C LEU A 79 -7.18 -6.44 19.67
N LEU A 80 -7.88 -6.75 18.56
CA LEU A 80 -8.46 -8.08 18.36
C LEU A 80 -7.36 -9.16 18.24
N ALA A 81 -6.29 -8.89 17.49
CA ALA A 81 -5.17 -9.82 17.36
C ALA A 81 -4.47 -10.07 18.70
N LEU A 82 -4.28 -9.02 19.52
CA LEU A 82 -3.77 -9.16 20.88
C LEU A 82 -4.71 -9.99 21.77
N ALA A 83 -6.02 -9.76 21.68
CA ALA A 83 -7.02 -10.51 22.43
C ALA A 83 -7.06 -12.00 22.03
N LEU A 84 -6.71 -12.32 20.78
CA LEU A 84 -6.55 -13.69 20.28
C LEU A 84 -5.22 -14.34 20.69
N GLY A 85 -4.33 -13.61 21.39
CA GLY A 85 -3.09 -14.13 21.91
C GLY A 85 -1.88 -14.05 20.98
N PHE A 86 -1.95 -13.29 19.87
CA PHE A 86 -0.80 -13.05 19.01
C PHE A 86 0.24 -12.16 19.71
N PRO A 87 1.55 -12.41 19.52
CA PRO A 87 2.59 -11.50 19.96
C PRO A 87 2.41 -10.10 19.34
N SER A 88 2.83 -9.05 20.06
CA SER A 88 2.59 -7.65 19.65
C SER A 88 3.12 -7.32 18.24
N ALA A 89 4.30 -7.84 17.86
CA ALA A 89 4.88 -7.65 16.54
C ALA A 89 4.00 -8.29 15.43
N VAL A 90 3.52 -9.51 15.69
CA VAL A 90 2.62 -10.22 14.76
C VAL A 90 1.26 -9.54 14.71
N ALA A 91 0.72 -9.12 15.86
CA ALA A 91 -0.53 -8.37 15.94
C ALA A 91 -0.46 -7.05 15.15
N ALA A 92 0.66 -6.33 15.21
CA ALA A 92 0.88 -5.13 14.41
C ALA A 92 0.92 -5.43 12.90
N ALA A 93 1.59 -6.51 12.50
CA ALA A 93 1.64 -6.94 11.11
C ALA A 93 0.28 -7.42 10.57
N ILE A 94 -0.56 -8.02 11.40
CA ILE A 94 -1.95 -8.37 11.07
C ILE A 94 -2.80 -7.10 10.97
N ALA A 95 -2.65 -6.20 11.92
CA ALA A 95 -3.46 -4.99 12.03
C ALA A 95 -3.37 -4.07 10.80
N ILE A 96 -2.18 -3.97 10.21
CA ILE A 96 -1.95 -3.08 9.06
C ILE A 96 -2.79 -3.48 7.83
N ILE A 97 -3.23 -4.74 7.75
CA ILE A 97 -4.18 -5.20 6.72
C ILE A 97 -5.48 -4.38 6.78
N GLY A 98 -5.91 -3.98 7.98
CA GLY A 98 -7.09 -3.14 8.19
C GLY A 98 -7.00 -1.74 7.58
N GLY A 99 -5.80 -1.28 7.21
CA GLY A 99 -5.58 -0.02 6.50
C GLY A 99 -5.88 -0.07 5.01
N ALA A 100 -6.21 -1.26 4.49
CA ALA A 100 -6.51 -1.50 3.07
C ALA A 100 -5.36 -1.13 2.11
N ASP A 101 -4.11 -1.34 2.55
CA ASP A 101 -2.90 -1.06 1.79
C ASP A 101 -1.99 -2.29 1.73
N GLY A 102 -2.03 -3.00 0.61
CA GLY A 102 -1.28 -4.24 0.38
C GLY A 102 0.24 -4.05 0.49
N PRO A 103 0.84 -3.10 -0.24
CA PRO A 103 2.28 -2.85 -0.18
C PRO A 103 2.80 -2.50 1.21
N THR A 104 2.09 -1.67 1.97
CA THR A 104 2.44 -1.34 3.36
C THR A 104 2.33 -2.58 4.25
N SER A 105 1.32 -3.43 4.04
CA SER A 105 1.18 -4.69 4.79
C SER A 105 2.38 -5.62 4.58
N ILE A 106 2.89 -5.72 3.36
CA ILE A 106 4.10 -6.48 3.05
C ILE A 106 5.33 -5.87 3.73
N LEU A 107 5.52 -4.56 3.64
CA LEU A 107 6.66 -3.87 4.27
C LEU A 107 6.67 -4.09 5.78
N VAL A 108 5.54 -3.89 6.44
CA VAL A 108 5.44 -4.06 7.89
C VAL A 108 5.64 -5.52 8.29
N ALA A 109 5.01 -6.47 7.57
CA ALA A 109 5.16 -7.89 7.85
C ALA A 109 6.60 -8.38 7.64
N SER A 110 7.29 -7.91 6.59
CA SER A 110 8.69 -8.29 6.34
C SER A 110 9.65 -7.84 7.45
N ARG A 111 9.32 -6.75 8.14
CA ARG A 111 10.14 -6.20 9.23
C ARG A 111 9.76 -6.73 10.61
N LEU A 112 8.48 -6.89 10.90
CA LEU A 112 7.98 -7.23 12.24
C LEU A 112 7.65 -8.69 12.44
N ALA A 113 7.27 -9.40 11.37
CA ALA A 113 6.76 -10.77 11.43
C ALA A 113 7.05 -11.54 10.13
N ALA A 114 8.33 -11.67 9.77
CA ALA A 114 8.77 -12.27 8.51
C ALA A 114 8.21 -13.69 8.28
N ASP A 115 8.08 -14.49 9.34
CA ASP A 115 7.51 -15.84 9.26
C ASP A 115 6.02 -15.84 8.85
N TYR A 116 5.31 -14.77 9.14
CA TYR A 116 3.90 -14.58 8.78
C TYR A 116 3.71 -13.83 7.45
N LEU A 117 4.78 -13.34 6.82
CA LEU A 117 4.74 -12.57 5.59
C LEU A 117 3.92 -13.24 4.48
N PRO A 118 4.08 -14.55 4.17
CA PRO A 118 3.27 -15.19 3.13
C PRO A 118 1.78 -15.18 3.44
N ALA A 119 1.39 -15.46 4.68
CA ALA A 119 0.00 -15.47 5.10
C ALA A 119 -0.63 -14.07 5.06
N ILE A 120 0.11 -13.05 5.54
CA ILE A 120 -0.31 -11.65 5.53
C ILE A 120 -0.44 -11.13 4.10
N ALA A 121 0.50 -11.46 3.21
CA ALA A 121 0.43 -11.06 1.81
C ALA A 121 -0.79 -11.68 1.10
N ILE A 122 -1.05 -12.98 1.31
CA ILE A 122 -2.22 -13.65 0.75
C ILE A 122 -3.51 -13.01 1.29
N ALA A 123 -3.60 -12.75 2.58
CA ALA A 123 -4.76 -12.11 3.19
C ALA A 123 -4.98 -10.71 2.64
N ALA A 124 -3.94 -9.86 2.59
CA ALA A 124 -4.01 -8.49 2.13
C ALA A 124 -4.50 -8.37 0.67
N TYR A 125 -3.94 -9.17 -0.24
CA TYR A 125 -4.36 -9.14 -1.64
C TYR A 125 -5.69 -9.85 -1.89
N SER A 126 -6.03 -10.87 -1.11
CA SER A 126 -7.31 -11.57 -1.25
C SER A 126 -8.47 -10.67 -0.84
N TYR A 127 -8.37 -9.93 0.28
CA TYR A 127 -9.45 -9.03 0.66
C TYR A 127 -9.58 -7.85 -0.30
N MET A 128 -8.48 -7.32 -0.86
CA MET A 128 -8.54 -6.28 -1.88
C MET A 128 -9.37 -6.70 -3.10
N ALA A 129 -9.24 -7.96 -3.53
CA ALA A 129 -10.07 -8.52 -4.60
C ALA A 129 -11.56 -8.61 -4.22
N LEU A 130 -11.89 -8.69 -2.93
CA LEU A 130 -13.25 -8.77 -2.42
C LEU A 130 -13.90 -7.40 -2.17
N ILE A 131 -13.13 -6.30 -2.15
CA ILE A 131 -13.65 -4.94 -1.90
C ILE A 131 -14.85 -4.60 -2.81
N PRO A 132 -14.82 -4.83 -4.13
CA PRO A 132 -15.97 -4.52 -5.01
C PRO A 132 -17.24 -5.27 -4.65
N LEU A 133 -17.14 -6.41 -3.96
CA LEU A 133 -18.29 -7.20 -3.52
C LEU A 133 -18.80 -6.79 -2.14
N ILE A 134 -17.88 -6.41 -1.23
CA ILE A 134 -18.19 -6.10 0.17
C ILE A 134 -18.62 -4.64 0.35
N GLN A 135 -17.93 -3.70 -0.32
CA GLN A 135 -18.16 -2.27 -0.14
C GLN A 135 -19.58 -1.81 -0.52
N PRO A 136 -20.15 -2.17 -1.69
CA PRO A 136 -21.47 -1.68 -2.09
C PRO A 136 -22.61 -2.06 -1.14
N PRO A 137 -22.73 -3.28 -0.60
CA PRO A 137 -23.74 -3.62 0.40
C PRO A 137 -23.60 -2.80 1.68
N ILE A 138 -22.38 -2.62 2.19
CA ILE A 138 -22.11 -1.84 3.40
C ILE A 138 -22.47 -0.38 3.18
N MET A 139 -22.07 0.21 2.05
CA MET A 139 -22.44 1.59 1.70
C MET A 139 -23.96 1.77 1.62
N ARG A 140 -24.68 0.80 1.06
CA ARG A 140 -26.16 0.84 0.99
C ARG A 140 -26.79 0.75 2.36
N LEU A 141 -26.21 -0.02 3.27
CA LEU A 141 -26.71 -0.18 4.65
C LEU A 141 -26.50 1.11 5.47
N LEU A 142 -25.36 1.78 5.30
CA LEU A 142 -24.97 2.93 6.09
C LEU A 142 -25.44 4.27 5.53
N THR A 143 -25.91 4.30 4.27
CA THR A 143 -26.29 5.57 3.60
C THR A 143 -27.70 5.48 3.03
N THR A 144 -28.40 6.61 3.05
CA THR A 144 -29.70 6.77 2.39
C THR A 144 -29.52 6.95 0.87
N ARG A 145 -30.63 6.73 0.12
CA ARG A 145 -30.61 6.96 -1.33
C ARG A 145 -30.29 8.43 -1.69
N LYS A 146 -30.82 9.38 -0.93
CA LYS A 146 -30.57 10.82 -1.13
C LYS A 146 -29.10 11.18 -0.95
N GLU A 147 -28.44 10.62 0.07
CA GLU A 147 -27.00 10.84 0.30
C GLU A 147 -26.14 10.29 -0.84
N ARG A 148 -26.51 9.14 -1.41
CA ARG A 148 -25.79 8.55 -2.54
C ARG A 148 -25.98 9.30 -3.87
N GLU A 149 -27.04 10.11 -4.00
CA GLU A 149 -27.31 10.93 -5.18
C GLU A 149 -26.57 12.28 -5.15
N ILE A 150 -25.93 12.64 -4.02
CA ILE A 150 -25.17 13.88 -3.89
C ILE A 150 -23.94 13.81 -4.82
N LYS A 151 -23.85 14.77 -5.74
CA LYS A 151 -22.68 14.93 -6.60
C LYS A 151 -21.62 15.72 -5.85
N MET A 152 -20.39 15.19 -5.84
CA MET A 152 -19.25 15.91 -5.31
C MET A 152 -18.79 16.94 -6.33
N GLU A 153 -18.81 18.21 -5.95
CA GLU A 153 -18.30 19.32 -6.76
C GLU A 153 -16.90 19.71 -6.27
N GLN A 154 -16.06 20.14 -7.20
CA GLN A 154 -14.74 20.65 -6.85
C GLN A 154 -14.90 22.01 -6.15
N LEU A 155 -14.42 22.13 -4.93
CA LEU A 155 -14.64 23.30 -4.08
C LEU A 155 -13.86 24.53 -4.54
N ARG A 156 -12.62 24.33 -4.98
CA ARG A 156 -11.78 25.40 -5.57
C ARG A 156 -10.83 24.82 -6.61
N PRO A 157 -10.46 25.60 -7.63
CA PRO A 157 -9.39 25.20 -8.54
C PRO A 157 -8.06 25.17 -7.78
N VAL A 158 -7.27 24.11 -8.01
CA VAL A 158 -5.92 23.97 -7.48
C VAL A 158 -4.92 24.37 -8.57
N SER A 159 -4.00 25.26 -8.24
CA SER A 159 -2.99 25.72 -9.19
C SER A 159 -1.95 24.64 -9.48
N LYS A 160 -1.32 24.68 -10.66
CA LYS A 160 -0.22 23.76 -11.02
C LYS A 160 0.93 23.83 -10.02
N THR A 161 1.25 25.02 -9.52
CA THR A 161 2.30 25.24 -8.51
C THR A 161 1.96 24.51 -7.21
N GLU A 162 0.72 24.59 -6.71
CA GLU A 162 0.29 23.84 -5.52
C GLU A 162 0.46 22.34 -5.72
N LYS A 163 0.07 21.82 -6.89
CA LYS A 163 0.19 20.39 -7.23
C LYS A 163 1.63 19.90 -7.30
N ILE A 164 2.58 20.75 -7.70
CA ILE A 164 4.02 20.42 -7.73
C ILE A 164 4.65 20.53 -6.34
N ILE A 165 4.31 21.57 -5.57
CA ILE A 165 4.88 21.79 -4.24
C ILE A 165 4.36 20.74 -3.25
N PHE A 166 3.11 20.29 -3.37
CA PHE A 166 2.46 19.38 -2.44
C PHE A 166 3.25 18.08 -2.22
N PRO A 167 3.63 17.29 -3.26
CA PRO A 167 4.36 16.04 -3.05
C PRO A 167 5.75 16.28 -2.43
N ILE A 168 6.43 17.37 -2.77
CA ILE A 168 7.73 17.72 -2.18
C ILE A 168 7.58 18.03 -0.69
N ALA A 169 6.61 18.86 -0.35
CA ALA A 169 6.34 19.25 1.04
C ALA A 169 5.93 18.04 1.89
N VAL A 170 5.00 17.20 1.38
CA VAL A 170 4.53 16.00 2.10
C VAL A 170 5.68 15.02 2.29
N ALA A 171 6.45 14.71 1.25
CA ALA A 171 7.61 13.81 1.36
C ALA A 171 8.60 14.34 2.41
N THR A 172 8.96 15.62 2.34
CA THR A 172 9.92 16.23 3.27
C THR A 172 9.42 16.13 4.72
N VAL A 173 8.20 16.57 4.99
CA VAL A 173 7.66 16.60 6.36
C VAL A 173 7.51 15.19 6.91
N VAL A 174 6.91 14.27 6.15
CA VAL A 174 6.64 12.91 6.65
C VAL A 174 7.93 12.12 6.85
N ILE A 175 8.90 12.20 5.94
CA ILE A 175 10.16 11.47 6.06
C ILE A 175 11.02 12.04 7.19
N LEU A 176 11.00 13.35 7.44
CA LEU A 176 11.68 13.92 8.60
C LEU A 176 11.08 13.49 9.93
N LEU A 177 9.77 13.31 9.99
CA LEU A 177 9.08 12.83 11.19
C LEU A 177 9.26 11.32 11.40
N ILE A 178 9.19 10.54 10.34
CA ILE A 178 9.23 9.08 10.38
C ILE A 178 10.12 8.58 9.22
N PRO A 179 11.45 8.51 9.42
CA PRO A 179 12.41 8.15 8.37
C PRO A 179 12.13 6.81 7.69
N ASP A 180 11.60 5.84 8.43
CA ASP A 180 11.27 4.50 7.91
C ASP A 180 10.19 4.51 6.81
N THR A 181 9.44 5.60 6.67
CA THR A 181 8.44 5.75 5.61
C THR A 181 9.04 6.18 4.27
N ALA A 182 10.33 6.57 4.23
CA ALA A 182 10.98 7.09 3.04
C ALA A 182 10.81 6.21 1.78
N PRO A 183 10.94 4.88 1.84
CA PRO A 183 10.77 4.05 0.64
C PRO A 183 9.36 4.12 0.05
N LEU A 184 8.32 4.20 0.88
CA LEU A 184 6.93 4.22 0.43
C LEU A 184 6.48 5.64 0.08
N ILE A 185 6.56 6.57 1.05
CA ILE A 185 6.10 7.95 0.86
C ILE A 185 6.95 8.69 -0.16
N GLY A 186 8.28 8.47 -0.15
CA GLY A 186 9.17 9.05 -1.14
C GLY A 186 8.80 8.63 -2.56
N MET A 187 8.57 7.34 -2.79
CA MET A 187 8.17 6.82 -4.11
C MET A 187 6.76 7.25 -4.51
N LEU A 188 5.80 7.27 -3.57
CA LEU A 188 4.46 7.79 -3.81
C LEU A 188 4.49 9.25 -4.28
N MET A 189 5.22 10.09 -3.56
CA MET A 189 5.31 11.51 -3.88
C MET A 189 6.14 11.77 -5.13
N LEU A 190 7.16 10.94 -5.40
CA LEU A 190 7.92 10.99 -6.65
C LEU A 190 7.01 10.66 -7.85
N GLY A 191 6.22 9.59 -7.77
CA GLY A 191 5.26 9.24 -8.83
C GLY A 191 4.26 10.37 -9.11
N ASN A 192 3.74 10.98 -8.04
CA ASN A 192 2.84 12.12 -8.18
C ASN A 192 3.54 13.35 -8.80
N LEU A 193 4.77 13.63 -8.42
CA LEU A 193 5.56 14.72 -8.99
C LEU A 193 5.83 14.49 -10.49
N LEU A 194 6.13 13.27 -10.91
CA LEU A 194 6.32 12.91 -12.33
C LEU A 194 5.07 13.23 -13.15
N ARG A 195 3.88 12.97 -12.61
CA ARG A 195 2.60 13.29 -13.25
C ARG A 195 2.35 14.80 -13.31
N GLU A 196 2.47 15.48 -12.18
CA GLU A 196 2.03 16.88 -12.06
C GLU A 196 3.02 17.90 -12.68
N CYS A 197 4.29 17.54 -12.88
CA CYS A 197 5.25 18.43 -13.50
C CYS A 197 4.96 18.65 -15.00
N GLY A 198 4.35 17.68 -15.69
CA GLY A 198 3.98 17.75 -17.11
C GLY A 198 5.17 17.76 -18.07
N LEU A 199 6.36 17.39 -17.60
CA LEU A 199 7.59 17.24 -18.40
C LEU A 199 7.98 15.77 -18.58
N THR A 200 7.41 14.91 -17.77
CA THR A 200 7.77 13.50 -17.66
C THR A 200 6.57 12.57 -17.89
N ASP A 201 5.64 12.95 -18.76
CA ASP A 201 4.41 12.18 -19.02
C ASP A 201 4.72 10.72 -19.39
N ARG A 202 5.74 10.49 -20.25
CA ARG A 202 6.17 9.13 -20.61
C ARG A 202 6.65 8.29 -19.42
N LEU A 203 7.32 8.92 -18.44
CA LEU A 203 7.77 8.23 -17.23
C LEU A 203 6.58 7.95 -16.32
N SER A 204 5.65 8.89 -16.20
CA SER A 204 4.41 8.73 -15.46
C SER A 204 3.54 7.60 -16.03
N ASP A 205 3.45 7.51 -17.36
CA ASP A 205 2.67 6.46 -18.03
C ASP A 205 3.33 5.07 -17.92
N THR A 206 4.64 5.02 -17.70
CA THR A 206 5.39 3.77 -17.56
C THR A 206 5.42 3.28 -16.10
N ALA A 207 5.30 4.19 -15.15
CA ALA A 207 5.34 3.88 -13.71
C ALA A 207 4.07 3.18 -13.25
#